data_f7a6631fe23d431af9d865beb4b02d7c
#
_entry.id   f7a6631fe23d431af9d865beb4b02d7c
#
_cell.length_a   1.000
_cell.length_b   1.000
_cell.length_c   1.000
_cell.angle_alpha   90.00
_cell.angle_beta   90.00
_cell.angle_gamma   90.00
#
_symmetry.space_group_name_H-M   'P 1'
#
loop_
_entity.id
_entity.type
_entity.pdbx_description
1 polymer ?
#
loop_
_entity_poly.entity_id
_entity_poly.type
_entity_poly.pdbx_seq_one_letter_code
_entity_poly.pdbx_strand_id
1 'polypeptide(L)'
;MKLTSRFFYCHKLPFSIALLLLIFAAMSKVRVRFAPSPTGGLHLGGVRTVLFNYLFAKKHGGDFIVRIEDTDQTRFVKGAEEYIFKCLEWCGLQPDESPVHGGEYGPYRQSERKDIYRQYAEQLVKDGHAYYAFDTTGDIELMRERLKAAGSHSLQYDHHSRMNMKNSLSLLPEETKILMDADTPHVIRIKINAGGFVSFTDMIRGEMKFDTNTVDDKVLLKADGMPTYHLAVVVDDHLMKITHAFRGEEWMPSAPVHILLWEYLFGLSNMPQWAHLPLILKPDGNGKLSKRDGDRLGFPVYAMDWKDPLSGDLTKGFKEIGFLPEAFINLLAVLGWNDGSEQEIFTINELIERFSIERVHKGGAKFDFEKAKWFNHEWMKKLKVISYKLEVKTLFDNAGIVIEDDEKFEKVLELVKDRCILLADFYEQAKFFFVSPSAYDEASVKPKWDEGKKDFFNSLISNCSNVQDWLAPGIENVFKELATAKNIKVGELQMIFRVMLVGSKMGPGVFVIAETIGKEETIKRIENALKVF
;
A
#
# COMPACT_ATOMS: atom_id res chain seq x y z
N MET A 1 16.62 71.15 -30.08
CA MET A 1 16.62 69.69 -30.00
C MET A 1 17.12 69.27 -28.62
N LYS A 2 16.21 68.88 -27.72
CA LYS A 2 16.55 68.39 -26.40
C LYS A 2 16.42 66.86 -26.38
N LEU A 3 17.55 66.18 -26.18
CA LEU A 3 17.59 64.74 -25.94
C LEU A 3 17.33 64.51 -24.42
N THR A 4 16.23 63.83 -24.14
CA THR A 4 15.93 63.33 -22.78
C THR A 4 16.50 61.92 -22.63
N SER A 5 17.50 61.77 -21.79
CA SER A 5 18.06 60.49 -21.36
C SER A 5 17.11 59.84 -20.33
N ARG A 6 16.55 58.66 -20.68
CA ARG A 6 15.84 57.79 -19.75
C ARG A 6 16.86 56.99 -18.93
N PHE A 7 16.94 57.28 -17.67
CA PHE A 7 17.65 56.42 -16.71
C PHE A 7 16.81 55.18 -16.44
N PHE A 8 17.36 53.99 -16.77
CA PHE A 8 16.85 52.71 -16.27
C PHE A 8 17.25 52.53 -14.81
N TYR A 9 16.30 52.59 -13.89
CA TYR A 9 16.51 52.18 -12.50
C TYR A 9 16.55 50.65 -12.45
N CYS A 10 17.76 50.10 -12.34
CA CYS A 10 17.97 48.69 -12.00
C CYS A 10 17.71 48.54 -10.49
N HIS A 11 16.52 48.06 -10.10
CA HIS A 11 16.24 47.72 -8.71
C HIS A 11 17.16 46.57 -8.28
N LYS A 12 18.24 46.86 -7.57
CA LYS A 12 19.01 45.83 -6.85
C LYS A 12 18.11 45.27 -5.76
N LEU A 13 17.79 43.98 -5.86
CA LEU A 13 17.13 43.23 -4.79
C LEU A 13 17.92 43.43 -3.49
N PRO A 14 17.25 43.64 -2.34
CA PRO A 14 17.93 43.79 -1.03
C PRO A 14 18.81 42.56 -0.80
N PHE A 15 20.02 42.76 -0.29
CA PHE A 15 21.00 41.71 -0.03
C PHE A 15 20.43 40.56 0.83
N SER A 16 19.49 40.88 1.73
CA SER A 16 18.73 39.89 2.54
C SER A 16 17.84 38.95 1.68
N ILE A 17 17.22 39.45 0.60
CA ILE A 17 16.39 38.65 -0.29
C ILE A 17 17.27 37.80 -1.20
N ALA A 18 18.39 38.33 -1.69
CA ALA A 18 19.37 37.57 -2.46
C ALA A 18 20.03 36.47 -1.61
N LEU A 19 20.31 36.73 -0.34
CA LEU A 19 20.85 35.77 0.63
C LEU A 19 19.78 34.69 0.96
N LEU A 20 18.52 35.06 1.16
CA LEU A 20 17.41 34.14 1.35
C LEU A 20 17.18 33.27 0.12
N LEU A 21 17.25 33.82 -1.10
CA LEU A 21 17.15 33.05 -2.35
C LEU A 21 18.36 32.12 -2.55
N LEU A 22 19.57 32.55 -2.15
CA LEU A 22 20.77 31.70 -2.15
C LEU A 22 20.69 30.59 -1.08
N ILE A 23 20.14 30.87 0.10
CA ILE A 23 19.89 29.84 1.13
C ILE A 23 18.80 28.87 0.66
N PHE A 24 17.74 29.34 0.01
CA PHE A 24 16.71 28.50 -0.61
C PHE A 24 17.25 27.65 -1.78
N ALA A 25 18.15 28.20 -2.59
CA ALA A 25 18.82 27.48 -3.68
C ALA A 25 19.89 26.48 -3.18
N ALA A 26 20.40 26.68 -1.95
CA ALA A 26 21.37 25.78 -1.31
C ALA A 26 20.70 24.66 -0.51
N MET A 27 19.38 24.66 -0.30
CA MET A 27 18.66 23.51 0.25
C MET A 27 18.56 22.45 -0.84
N SER A 28 19.31 21.37 -0.70
CA SER A 28 19.20 20.21 -1.61
C SER A 28 17.74 19.76 -1.66
N LYS A 29 17.23 19.58 -2.88
CA LYS A 29 15.88 19.05 -3.12
C LYS A 29 15.66 17.80 -2.28
N VAL A 30 14.51 17.69 -1.61
CA VAL A 30 14.16 16.48 -0.86
C VAL A 30 14.11 15.30 -1.81
N ARG A 31 14.82 14.23 -1.46
CA ARG A 31 14.82 12.97 -2.22
C ARG A 31 14.65 11.82 -1.25
N VAL A 32 13.60 11.05 -1.47
CA VAL A 32 13.25 9.88 -0.66
C VAL A 32 13.19 8.64 -1.56
N ARG A 33 13.27 7.46 -0.94
CA ARG A 33 13.17 6.22 -1.72
C ARG A 33 12.36 5.15 -1.00
N PHE A 34 11.63 4.37 -1.80
CA PHE A 34 11.19 3.03 -1.46
C PHE A 34 12.14 2.03 -2.12
N ALA A 35 12.62 1.06 -1.34
CA ALA A 35 13.67 0.15 -1.75
C ALA A 35 13.26 -1.32 -1.49
N PRO A 36 12.29 -1.85 -2.26
CA PRO A 36 11.80 -3.20 -2.05
C PRO A 36 12.71 -4.26 -2.64
N SER A 37 12.81 -5.40 -1.94
CA SER A 37 13.33 -6.63 -2.54
C SER A 37 12.21 -7.37 -3.26
N PRO A 38 12.38 -7.83 -4.52
CA PRO A 38 11.35 -8.51 -5.31
C PRO A 38 11.21 -9.98 -4.90
N THR A 39 10.75 -10.23 -3.67
CA THR A 39 10.68 -11.56 -3.06
C THR A 39 9.25 -12.08 -2.86
N GLY A 40 8.25 -11.41 -3.44
CA GLY A 40 6.84 -11.79 -3.34
C GLY A 40 5.89 -10.60 -3.38
N GLY A 41 4.65 -10.82 -2.94
CA GLY A 41 3.60 -9.81 -2.92
C GLY A 41 3.89 -8.63 -1.98
N LEU A 42 3.42 -7.45 -2.34
CA LEU A 42 3.62 -6.22 -1.56
C LEU A 42 2.60 -6.13 -0.42
N HIS A 43 3.08 -6.38 0.81
CA HIS A 43 2.29 -6.30 2.03
C HIS A 43 1.85 -4.86 2.33
N LEU A 44 0.69 -4.68 2.95
CA LEU A 44 0.15 -3.36 3.30
C LEU A 44 1.13 -2.48 4.12
N GLY A 45 2.00 -3.09 4.94
CA GLY A 45 3.09 -2.37 5.62
C GLY A 45 4.12 -1.76 4.66
N GLY A 46 4.42 -2.46 3.56
CA GLY A 46 5.24 -1.94 2.47
C GLY A 46 4.56 -0.76 1.76
N VAL A 47 3.27 -0.89 1.44
CA VAL A 47 2.50 0.20 0.81
C VAL A 47 2.43 1.43 1.72
N ARG A 48 2.26 1.25 3.04
CA ARG A 48 2.30 2.38 3.99
C ARG A 48 3.67 3.07 4.01
N THR A 49 4.76 2.30 3.92
CA THR A 49 6.11 2.87 3.82
C THR A 49 6.26 3.68 2.52
N VAL A 50 5.77 3.17 1.40
CA VAL A 50 5.69 3.92 0.13
C VAL A 50 4.91 5.21 0.32
N LEU A 51 3.71 5.11 0.87
CA LEU A 51 2.81 6.26 1.05
C LEU A 51 3.49 7.38 1.85
N PHE A 52 4.12 7.06 2.99
CA PHE A 52 4.76 8.09 3.82
C PHE A 52 5.97 8.73 3.14
N ASN A 53 6.77 7.96 2.38
CA ASN A 53 7.81 8.50 1.51
C ASN A 53 7.21 9.44 0.46
N TYR A 54 6.16 9.00 -0.25
CA TYR A 54 5.48 9.78 -1.28
C TYR A 54 4.91 11.09 -0.74
N LEU A 55 4.14 11.02 0.36
CA LEU A 55 3.53 12.20 0.98
C LEU A 55 4.61 13.21 1.41
N PHE A 56 5.69 12.74 2.03
CA PHE A 56 6.78 13.60 2.46
C PHE A 56 7.49 14.26 1.26
N ALA A 57 7.81 13.48 0.22
CA ALA A 57 8.43 14.02 -0.99
C ALA A 57 7.54 15.10 -1.64
N LYS A 58 6.27 14.76 -1.91
CA LYS A 58 5.36 15.67 -2.62
C LYS A 58 5.07 16.95 -1.81
N LYS A 59 4.93 16.85 -0.49
CA LYS A 59 4.78 18.02 0.39
C LYS A 59 5.95 19.00 0.28
N HIS A 60 7.17 18.49 0.12
CA HIS A 60 8.38 19.31 0.06
C HIS A 60 8.85 19.61 -1.38
N GLY A 61 8.02 19.32 -2.40
CA GLY A 61 8.39 19.51 -3.80
C GLY A 61 9.58 18.66 -4.24
N GLY A 62 9.78 17.52 -3.57
CA GLY A 62 10.89 16.60 -3.75
C GLY A 62 10.58 15.44 -4.70
N ASP A 63 11.55 14.51 -4.82
CA ASP A 63 11.45 13.31 -5.64
C ASP A 63 11.20 12.06 -4.79
N PHE A 64 10.30 11.23 -5.26
CA PHE A 64 10.06 9.89 -4.75
C PHE A 64 10.63 8.85 -5.73
N ILE A 65 11.58 8.06 -5.26
CA ILE A 65 12.36 7.10 -6.05
C ILE A 65 11.98 5.68 -5.66
N VAL A 66 11.87 4.78 -6.64
CA VAL A 66 11.79 3.34 -6.40
C VAL A 66 13.07 2.67 -6.89
N ARG A 67 13.78 2.01 -5.99
CA ARG A 67 15.00 1.23 -6.26
C ARG A 67 14.76 -0.22 -5.90
N ILE A 68 14.99 -1.13 -6.84
CA ILE A 68 14.84 -2.57 -6.63
C ILE A 68 16.10 -3.13 -5.98
N GLU A 69 15.95 -3.71 -4.79
CA GLU A 69 17.04 -4.33 -4.04
C GLU A 69 17.03 -5.86 -4.25
N ASP A 70 17.59 -6.27 -5.38
CA ASP A 70 17.67 -7.64 -5.89
C ASP A 70 19.07 -8.28 -5.74
N THR A 71 19.85 -7.84 -4.74
CA THR A 71 21.19 -8.39 -4.47
C THR A 71 21.19 -9.84 -4.00
N ASP A 72 20.05 -10.33 -3.50
CA ASP A 72 19.85 -11.74 -3.13
C ASP A 72 19.06 -12.48 -4.21
N GLN A 73 19.78 -12.96 -5.22
CA GLN A 73 19.21 -13.68 -6.36
C GLN A 73 18.56 -15.03 -5.97
N THR A 74 18.91 -15.60 -4.80
CA THR A 74 18.30 -16.86 -4.33
C THR A 74 16.86 -16.67 -3.87
N ARG A 75 16.49 -15.47 -3.45
CA ARG A 75 15.13 -15.10 -3.03
C ARG A 75 14.35 -14.32 -4.09
N PHE A 76 14.95 -14.11 -5.26
CA PHE A 76 14.26 -13.44 -6.37
C PHE A 76 13.02 -14.23 -6.80
N VAL A 77 11.88 -13.56 -6.92
CA VAL A 77 10.62 -14.16 -7.38
C VAL A 77 10.18 -13.49 -8.68
N LYS A 78 10.12 -14.29 -9.75
CA LYS A 78 9.69 -13.80 -11.07
C LYS A 78 8.30 -13.14 -10.99
N GLY A 79 8.16 -11.95 -11.55
CA GLY A 79 6.91 -11.19 -11.56
C GLY A 79 6.69 -10.31 -10.32
N ALA A 80 7.49 -10.45 -9.25
CA ALA A 80 7.34 -9.64 -8.04
C ALA A 80 7.62 -8.14 -8.29
N GLU A 81 8.61 -7.82 -9.10
CA GLU A 81 8.90 -6.44 -9.49
C GLU A 81 7.72 -5.81 -10.24
N GLU A 82 7.21 -6.49 -11.27
CA GLU A 82 6.04 -6.03 -12.04
C GLU A 82 4.81 -5.84 -11.14
N TYR A 83 4.60 -6.78 -10.22
CA TYR A 83 3.52 -6.69 -9.24
C TYR A 83 3.67 -5.45 -8.34
N ILE A 84 4.88 -5.14 -7.85
CA ILE A 84 5.13 -3.94 -7.06
C ILE A 84 4.68 -2.69 -7.84
N PHE A 85 5.10 -2.53 -9.09
CA PHE A 85 4.71 -1.37 -9.89
C PHE A 85 3.21 -1.30 -10.16
N LYS A 86 2.54 -2.41 -10.44
CA LYS A 86 1.07 -2.47 -10.55
C LYS A 86 0.36 -2.05 -9.26
N CYS A 87 0.88 -2.45 -8.10
CA CYS A 87 0.35 -2.00 -6.81
C CYS A 87 0.50 -0.49 -6.62
N LEU A 88 1.66 0.08 -6.99
CA LEU A 88 1.88 1.53 -6.91
C LEU A 88 0.97 2.30 -7.87
N GLU A 89 0.79 1.80 -9.08
CA GLU A 89 -0.12 2.36 -10.08
C GLU A 89 -1.57 2.38 -9.57
N TRP A 90 -2.06 1.24 -9.05
CA TRP A 90 -3.40 1.15 -8.46
C TRP A 90 -3.58 2.12 -7.29
N CYS A 91 -2.56 2.28 -6.46
CA CYS A 91 -2.57 3.22 -5.33
C CYS A 91 -2.40 4.70 -5.75
N GLY A 92 -2.12 5.01 -7.01
CA GLY A 92 -1.81 6.36 -7.48
C GLY A 92 -0.48 6.93 -6.94
N LEU A 93 0.46 6.07 -6.51
CA LEU A 93 1.74 6.43 -5.91
C LEU A 93 2.89 6.32 -6.91
N GLN A 94 2.82 7.09 -7.99
CA GLN A 94 3.79 7.06 -9.09
C GLN A 94 5.16 7.60 -8.64
N PRO A 95 6.27 6.85 -8.85
CA PRO A 95 7.62 7.35 -8.58
C PRO A 95 8.08 8.35 -9.67
N ASP A 96 8.91 9.30 -9.26
CA ASP A 96 9.56 10.22 -10.19
C ASP A 96 10.72 9.54 -10.92
N GLU A 97 11.44 8.63 -10.25
CA GLU A 97 12.54 7.85 -10.80
C GLU A 97 12.41 6.36 -10.41
N SER A 98 12.68 5.46 -11.34
CA SER A 98 12.62 4.01 -11.09
C SER A 98 13.22 3.21 -12.25
N PRO A 99 13.34 1.86 -12.15
CA PRO A 99 13.70 1.02 -13.30
C PRO A 99 12.78 1.17 -14.51
N VAL A 100 11.51 1.60 -14.30
CA VAL A 100 10.51 1.75 -15.37
C VAL A 100 10.56 3.16 -15.97
N HIS A 101 10.69 4.19 -15.11
CA HIS A 101 10.66 5.59 -15.53
C HIS A 101 12.04 6.14 -15.92
N GLY A 102 13.13 5.43 -15.55
CA GLY A 102 14.49 5.95 -15.67
C GLY A 102 14.77 7.06 -14.66
N GLY A 103 15.76 7.89 -14.94
CA GLY A 103 16.17 9.03 -14.13
C GLY A 103 17.68 9.27 -14.22
N GLU A 104 18.15 10.34 -13.56
CA GLU A 104 19.55 10.80 -13.65
C GLU A 104 20.54 9.87 -12.96
N TYR A 105 20.11 9.14 -11.91
CA TYR A 105 20.99 8.37 -11.02
C TYR A 105 20.92 6.85 -11.25
N GLY A 106 20.37 6.42 -12.39
CA GLY A 106 20.28 5.00 -12.74
C GLY A 106 21.64 4.30 -12.87
N PRO A 107 21.62 2.98 -13.03
CA PRO A 107 20.44 2.09 -13.00
C PRO A 107 19.81 1.96 -11.60
N TYR A 108 18.49 1.64 -11.56
CA TYR A 108 17.73 1.55 -10.30
C TYR A 108 17.48 0.10 -9.83
N ARG A 109 18.17 -0.88 -10.43
CA ARG A 109 18.28 -2.26 -9.91
C ARG A 109 19.69 -2.46 -9.36
N GLN A 110 19.79 -3.00 -8.15
CA GLN A 110 21.09 -3.20 -7.51
C GLN A 110 21.95 -4.24 -8.23
N SER A 111 21.33 -5.27 -8.81
CA SER A 111 22.06 -6.27 -9.63
C SER A 111 22.81 -5.67 -10.82
N GLU A 112 22.36 -4.54 -11.35
CA GLU A 112 22.98 -3.82 -12.48
C GLU A 112 24.14 -2.90 -12.05
N ARG A 113 24.46 -2.81 -10.73
CA ARG A 113 25.43 -1.87 -10.13
C ARG A 113 26.62 -2.56 -9.47
N LYS A 114 26.85 -3.83 -9.75
CA LYS A 114 27.83 -4.71 -9.07
C LYS A 114 29.24 -4.09 -8.99
N ASP A 115 29.74 -3.53 -10.09
CA ASP A 115 31.10 -2.96 -10.14
C ASP A 115 31.26 -1.72 -9.26
N ILE A 116 30.19 -0.95 -9.07
CA ILE A 116 30.18 0.20 -8.17
C ILE A 116 30.42 -0.26 -6.73
N TYR A 117 29.71 -1.27 -6.27
CA TYR A 117 29.82 -1.75 -4.88
C TYR A 117 31.20 -2.33 -4.58
N ARG A 118 31.81 -3.03 -5.56
CA ARG A 118 33.15 -3.58 -5.42
C ARG A 118 34.16 -2.47 -5.12
N GLN A 119 34.12 -1.35 -5.83
CA GLN A 119 35.04 -0.22 -5.63
C GLN A 119 34.98 0.31 -4.19
N TYR A 120 33.77 0.48 -3.65
CA TYR A 120 33.60 0.96 -2.26
C TYR A 120 34.00 -0.09 -1.22
N ALA A 121 33.77 -1.38 -1.47
CA ALA A 121 34.20 -2.44 -0.58
C ALA A 121 35.73 -2.52 -0.51
N GLU A 122 36.43 -2.43 -1.65
CA GLU A 122 37.89 -2.43 -1.75
C GLU A 122 38.49 -1.16 -1.14
N GLN A 123 37.82 -0.01 -1.29
CA GLN A 123 38.24 1.22 -0.62
C GLN A 123 38.20 1.04 0.91
N LEU A 124 37.13 0.46 1.48
CA LEU A 124 37.05 0.20 2.92
C LEU A 124 38.18 -0.73 3.42
N VAL A 125 38.59 -1.71 2.61
CA VAL A 125 39.75 -2.58 2.95
C VAL A 125 41.05 -1.77 2.93
N LYS A 126 41.27 -0.96 1.90
CA LYS A 126 42.44 -0.10 1.77
C LYS A 126 42.56 0.88 2.93
N ASP A 127 41.43 1.43 3.39
CA ASP A 127 41.37 2.41 4.46
C ASP A 127 41.39 1.76 5.87
N GLY A 128 41.43 0.41 5.94
CA GLY A 128 41.51 -0.35 7.18
C GLY A 128 40.20 -0.51 7.94
N HIS A 129 39.06 -0.17 7.29
CA HIS A 129 37.70 -0.28 7.82
C HIS A 129 36.98 -1.57 7.45
N ALA A 130 37.58 -2.39 6.58
CA ALA A 130 37.11 -3.72 6.20
C ALA A 130 38.30 -4.67 6.00
N TYR A 131 38.04 -5.95 5.78
CA TYR A 131 39.06 -6.96 5.59
C TYR A 131 38.53 -8.14 4.77
N TYR A 132 39.44 -8.87 4.11
CA TYR A 132 39.13 -10.11 3.40
C TYR A 132 38.98 -11.27 4.38
N ALA A 133 37.94 -12.08 4.24
CA ALA A 133 37.70 -13.28 5.04
C ALA A 133 37.53 -14.50 4.12
N PHE A 134 38.32 -15.54 4.36
CA PHE A 134 38.43 -16.75 3.55
C PHE A 134 37.74 -17.96 4.21
N ASP A 135 36.99 -17.72 5.28
CA ASP A 135 36.27 -18.76 6.02
C ASP A 135 35.15 -19.34 5.17
N THR A 136 35.04 -20.65 5.19
CA THR A 136 33.92 -21.38 4.58
C THR A 136 32.68 -21.37 5.50
N THR A 137 31.52 -21.79 4.96
CA THR A 137 30.31 -21.99 5.77
C THR A 137 30.56 -22.95 6.94
N GLY A 138 31.34 -24.04 6.71
CA GLY A 138 31.68 -25.00 7.75
C GLY A 138 32.55 -24.37 8.86
N ASP A 139 33.51 -23.50 8.50
CA ASP A 139 34.34 -22.80 9.51
C ASP A 139 33.48 -21.88 10.39
N ILE A 140 32.48 -21.20 9.79
CA ILE A 140 31.55 -20.36 10.54
C ILE A 140 30.68 -21.19 11.49
N GLU A 141 30.21 -22.37 11.07
CA GLU A 141 29.46 -23.28 11.93
C GLU A 141 30.30 -23.80 13.09
N LEU A 142 31.52 -24.24 12.82
CA LEU A 142 32.48 -24.67 13.86
C LEU A 142 32.78 -23.54 14.86
N MET A 143 32.94 -22.31 14.39
CA MET A 143 33.11 -21.14 15.25
C MET A 143 31.92 -21.01 16.22
N ARG A 144 30.70 -21.06 15.69
CA ARG A 144 29.47 -20.96 16.50
C ARG A 144 29.36 -22.07 17.54
N GLU A 145 29.66 -23.30 17.16
CA GLU A 145 29.69 -24.43 18.08
C GLU A 145 30.70 -24.23 19.22
N ARG A 146 31.92 -23.78 18.90
CA ARG A 146 32.96 -23.46 19.89
C ARG A 146 32.51 -22.35 20.85
N LEU A 147 31.95 -21.27 20.34
CA LEU A 147 31.42 -20.16 21.13
C LEU A 147 30.29 -20.65 22.07
N LYS A 148 29.40 -21.48 21.56
CA LYS A 148 28.31 -22.08 22.32
C LYS A 148 28.85 -23.00 23.45
N ALA A 149 29.81 -23.85 23.14
CA ALA A 149 30.45 -24.74 24.10
C ALA A 149 31.21 -23.95 25.19
N ALA A 150 31.79 -22.81 24.86
CA ALA A 150 32.43 -21.90 25.80
C ALA A 150 31.46 -21.04 26.63
N GLY A 151 30.13 -21.20 26.44
CA GLY A 151 29.11 -20.39 27.13
C GLY A 151 29.06 -18.94 26.71
N SER A 152 29.52 -18.60 25.50
CA SER A 152 29.45 -17.23 24.98
C SER A 152 28.03 -16.77 24.80
N HIS A 153 27.74 -15.52 25.18
CA HIS A 153 26.45 -14.86 24.91
C HIS A 153 26.28 -14.41 23.46
N SER A 154 27.40 -14.29 22.71
CA SER A 154 27.40 -13.96 21.30
C SER A 154 27.95 -15.13 20.49
N LEU A 155 27.23 -15.53 19.43
CA LEU A 155 27.67 -16.52 18.44
C LEU A 155 28.03 -15.87 17.12
N GLN A 156 28.37 -14.58 17.14
CA GLN A 156 28.60 -13.75 15.97
C GLN A 156 30.08 -13.79 15.54
N TYR A 157 30.29 -13.47 14.25
CA TYR A 157 31.61 -13.17 13.75
C TYR A 157 31.90 -11.69 14.06
N ASP A 158 32.62 -11.43 15.15
CA ASP A 158 32.82 -10.11 15.73
C ASP A 158 34.27 -9.87 16.15
N HIS A 159 34.53 -8.77 16.85
CA HIS A 159 35.86 -8.41 17.34
C HIS A 159 36.48 -9.45 18.27
N HIS A 160 35.71 -10.31 18.93
CA HIS A 160 36.24 -11.40 19.78
C HIS A 160 36.62 -12.64 18.96
N SER A 161 35.79 -12.99 17.98
CA SER A 161 35.94 -14.24 17.22
C SER A 161 36.86 -14.09 15.99
N ARG A 162 36.93 -12.93 15.34
CA ARG A 162 37.63 -12.74 14.05
C ARG A 162 39.10 -13.11 14.07
N MET A 163 39.82 -12.92 15.21
CA MET A 163 41.24 -13.25 15.28
C MET A 163 41.51 -14.76 15.37
N ASN A 164 40.48 -15.57 15.58
CA ASN A 164 40.54 -17.04 15.55
C ASN A 164 40.00 -17.62 14.22
N MET A 165 39.74 -16.75 13.23
CA MET A 165 39.16 -17.09 11.95
C MET A 165 40.17 -16.78 10.83
N LYS A 166 39.97 -17.37 9.64
CA LYS A 166 40.88 -17.23 8.49
C LYS A 166 40.59 -15.96 7.70
N ASN A 167 41.29 -14.89 8.02
CA ASN A 167 41.06 -13.59 7.38
C ASN A 167 42.36 -12.76 7.31
N SER A 168 42.36 -11.66 6.55
CA SER A 168 43.52 -10.82 6.34
C SER A 168 44.01 -10.04 7.57
N LEU A 169 43.28 -10.10 8.71
CA LEU A 169 43.76 -9.54 9.99
C LEU A 169 44.49 -10.58 10.85
N SER A 170 44.18 -11.86 10.70
CA SER A 170 44.76 -12.97 11.43
C SER A 170 45.91 -13.68 10.69
N LEU A 171 45.95 -13.60 9.35
CA LEU A 171 46.96 -14.16 8.48
C LEU A 171 48.14 -13.17 8.28
N LEU A 172 49.29 -13.68 7.93
CA LEU A 172 50.41 -12.85 7.47
C LEU A 172 50.07 -12.19 6.12
N PRO A 173 50.62 -10.99 5.81
CA PRO A 173 50.39 -10.33 4.53
C PRO A 173 50.71 -11.21 3.31
N GLU A 174 51.80 -11.99 3.39
CA GLU A 174 52.23 -12.91 2.33
C GLU A 174 51.21 -14.05 2.13
N GLU A 175 50.66 -14.61 3.22
CA GLU A 175 49.65 -15.66 3.15
C GLU A 175 48.34 -15.11 2.54
N THR A 176 47.95 -13.93 2.95
CA THR A 176 46.78 -13.23 2.37
C THR A 176 46.98 -13.02 0.87
N LYS A 177 48.20 -12.56 0.48
CA LYS A 177 48.53 -12.34 -0.94
C LYS A 177 48.47 -13.65 -1.74
N ILE A 178 49.00 -14.75 -1.23
CA ILE A 178 48.96 -16.07 -1.89
C ILE A 178 47.51 -16.50 -2.13
N LEU A 179 46.62 -16.31 -1.13
CA LEU A 179 45.19 -16.65 -1.26
C LEU A 179 44.48 -15.78 -2.28
N MET A 180 44.79 -14.48 -2.33
CA MET A 180 44.23 -13.56 -3.31
C MET A 180 44.76 -13.87 -4.73
N ASP A 181 46.05 -14.09 -4.91
CA ASP A 181 46.66 -14.42 -6.21
C ASP A 181 46.16 -15.79 -6.75
N ALA A 182 45.75 -16.71 -5.85
CA ALA A 182 45.13 -17.99 -6.20
C ALA A 182 43.62 -17.90 -6.45
N ASP A 183 43.03 -16.69 -6.45
CA ASP A 183 41.58 -16.43 -6.60
C ASP A 183 40.73 -17.26 -5.61
N THR A 184 41.26 -17.45 -4.39
CA THR A 184 40.52 -18.19 -3.34
C THR A 184 39.21 -17.49 -3.01
N PRO A 185 38.06 -18.21 -2.97
CA PRO A 185 36.79 -17.62 -2.62
C PRO A 185 36.83 -16.89 -1.27
N HIS A 186 36.43 -15.65 -1.26
CA HIS A 186 36.48 -14.80 -0.07
C HIS A 186 35.32 -13.80 -0.07
N VAL A 187 35.05 -13.26 1.13
CA VAL A 187 34.09 -12.17 1.33
C VAL A 187 34.83 -10.97 1.90
N ILE A 188 34.27 -9.78 1.74
CA ILE A 188 34.74 -8.57 2.45
C ILE A 188 33.79 -8.33 3.63
N ARG A 189 34.36 -8.21 4.84
CA ARG A 189 33.62 -7.90 6.07
C ARG A 189 34.01 -6.52 6.58
N ILE A 190 33.01 -5.79 7.12
CA ILE A 190 33.28 -4.57 7.87
C ILE A 190 34.09 -4.92 9.13
N LYS A 191 35.03 -4.07 9.51
CA LYS A 191 35.81 -4.18 10.75
C LYS A 191 35.19 -3.29 11.82
N ILE A 192 34.45 -3.87 12.76
CA ILE A 192 33.86 -3.16 13.88
C ILE A 192 34.88 -3.07 15.04
N ASN A 193 35.16 -1.86 15.52
CA ASN A 193 36.00 -1.65 16.69
C ASN A 193 35.14 -1.71 17.96
N ALA A 194 35.61 -2.48 18.95
CA ALA A 194 34.97 -2.63 20.24
C ALA A 194 35.10 -1.38 21.14
N GLY A 195 34.27 -1.29 22.19
CA GLY A 195 34.41 -0.30 23.24
C GLY A 195 33.90 1.11 22.92
N GLY A 196 33.13 1.24 21.83
CA GLY A 196 32.55 2.52 21.41
C GLY A 196 31.03 2.49 21.35
N PHE A 197 30.49 3.63 20.92
CA PHE A 197 29.06 3.79 20.63
C PHE A 197 28.90 4.50 19.30
N VAL A 198 27.84 4.13 18.57
CA VAL A 198 27.34 4.88 17.44
C VAL A 198 25.96 5.41 17.76
N SER A 199 25.66 6.64 17.34
CA SER A 199 24.38 7.27 17.60
C SER A 199 23.89 8.09 16.42
N PHE A 200 22.58 8.25 16.32
CA PHE A 200 21.91 9.14 15.37
C PHE A 200 20.59 9.63 15.95
N THR A 201 20.03 10.67 15.38
CA THR A 201 18.68 11.13 15.72
C THR A 201 17.69 10.62 14.68
N ASP A 202 16.78 9.74 15.09
CA ASP A 202 15.66 9.28 14.27
C ASP A 202 14.53 10.29 14.30
N MET A 203 13.95 10.61 13.12
CA MET A 203 12.91 11.64 13.02
C MET A 203 11.63 11.30 13.81
N ILE A 204 11.37 10.01 14.09
CA ILE A 204 10.20 9.55 14.86
C ILE A 204 10.58 9.22 16.30
N ARG A 205 11.70 8.50 16.49
CA ARG A 205 12.05 7.90 17.78
C ARG A 205 12.95 8.78 18.65
N GLY A 206 13.59 9.78 18.04
CA GLY A 206 14.54 10.65 18.70
C GLY A 206 15.95 10.04 18.75
N GLU A 207 16.72 10.37 19.78
CA GLU A 207 18.11 9.89 19.90
C GLU A 207 18.19 8.39 20.09
N MET A 208 18.96 7.73 19.22
CA MET A 208 19.25 6.29 19.24
C MET A 208 20.74 6.07 19.43
N LYS A 209 21.10 5.16 20.34
CA LYS A 209 22.49 4.84 20.68
C LYS A 209 22.70 3.32 20.70
N PHE A 210 23.78 2.86 20.09
CA PHE A 210 24.13 1.44 19.98
C PHE A 210 25.55 1.20 20.49
N ASP A 211 25.73 0.16 21.30
CA ASP A 211 27.03 -0.32 21.74
C ASP A 211 27.70 -1.13 20.64
N THR A 212 28.89 -0.73 20.17
CA THR A 212 29.63 -1.42 19.11
C THR A 212 30.07 -2.83 19.54
N ASN A 213 30.12 -3.12 20.84
CA ASN A 213 30.40 -4.48 21.33
C ASN A 213 29.31 -5.50 20.94
N THR A 214 28.10 -5.05 20.61
CA THR A 214 26.97 -5.91 20.23
C THR A 214 26.81 -6.08 18.72
N VAL A 215 27.69 -5.45 17.93
CA VAL A 215 27.61 -5.42 16.47
C VAL A 215 28.62 -6.38 15.87
N ASP A 216 28.18 -7.29 15.03
CA ASP A 216 29.04 -8.24 14.32
C ASP A 216 29.66 -7.66 13.04
N ASP A 217 30.79 -8.23 12.63
CA ASP A 217 31.48 -7.86 11.40
C ASP A 217 30.71 -8.39 10.16
N LYS A 218 29.66 -7.64 9.77
CA LYS A 218 28.78 -8.04 8.66
C LYS A 218 29.57 -8.20 7.35
N VAL A 219 29.16 -9.17 6.54
CA VAL A 219 29.61 -9.26 5.15
C VAL A 219 29.09 -8.05 4.39
N LEU A 220 29.98 -7.36 3.69
CA LEU A 220 29.69 -6.25 2.80
C LEU A 220 29.61 -6.67 1.34
N LEU A 221 30.62 -7.49 0.90
CA LEU A 221 30.70 -8.05 -0.45
C LEU A 221 30.79 -9.57 -0.35
N LYS A 222 29.96 -10.28 -1.08
CA LYS A 222 29.91 -11.74 -1.15
C LYS A 222 30.99 -12.29 -2.12
N ALA A 223 31.27 -13.58 -2.03
CA ALA A 223 32.25 -14.24 -2.89
C ALA A 223 31.86 -14.21 -4.39
N ASP A 224 30.58 -14.11 -4.72
CA ASP A 224 30.09 -13.92 -6.09
C ASP A 224 30.25 -12.47 -6.59
N GLY A 225 30.79 -11.58 -5.76
CA GLY A 225 30.99 -10.17 -6.01
C GLY A 225 29.73 -9.32 -5.89
N MET A 226 28.61 -9.89 -5.46
CA MET A 226 27.40 -9.13 -5.14
C MET A 226 27.51 -8.52 -3.74
N PRO A 227 27.04 -7.29 -3.53
CA PRO A 227 27.00 -6.70 -2.21
C PRO A 227 25.95 -7.38 -1.34
N THR A 228 26.08 -7.22 -0.04
CA THR A 228 24.95 -7.40 0.85
C THR A 228 24.14 -6.10 0.95
N TYR A 229 22.94 -6.21 1.51
CA TYR A 229 22.07 -5.06 1.81
C TYR A 229 22.81 -3.90 2.50
N HIS A 230 23.73 -4.21 3.44
CA HIS A 230 24.41 -3.18 4.23
C HIS A 230 25.25 -2.23 3.38
N LEU A 231 26.06 -2.74 2.47
CA LEU A 231 26.89 -1.92 1.60
C LEU A 231 26.03 -1.24 0.52
N ALA A 232 25.16 -2.02 -0.13
CA ALA A 232 24.40 -1.56 -1.29
C ALA A 232 23.51 -0.36 -0.95
N VAL A 233 22.77 -0.41 0.17
CA VAL A 233 21.85 0.66 0.55
C VAL A 233 22.59 1.96 0.86
N VAL A 234 23.75 1.91 1.52
CA VAL A 234 24.54 3.10 1.88
C VAL A 234 25.15 3.75 0.64
N VAL A 235 25.76 2.94 -0.23
CA VAL A 235 26.37 3.42 -1.48
C VAL A 235 25.30 4.04 -2.39
N ASP A 236 24.16 3.38 -2.56
CA ASP A 236 23.11 3.87 -3.44
C ASP A 236 22.40 5.11 -2.88
N ASP A 237 22.13 5.15 -1.58
CA ASP A 237 21.54 6.34 -0.95
C ASP A 237 22.46 7.56 -1.14
N HIS A 238 23.79 7.38 -1.07
CA HIS A 238 24.74 8.44 -1.37
C HIS A 238 24.74 8.84 -2.85
N LEU A 239 24.89 7.88 -3.76
CA LEU A 239 25.00 8.16 -5.19
C LEU A 239 23.69 8.69 -5.79
N MET A 240 22.53 8.24 -5.29
CA MET A 240 21.21 8.72 -5.70
C MET A 240 20.77 9.98 -4.95
N LYS A 241 21.67 10.57 -4.14
CA LYS A 241 21.42 11.82 -3.39
C LYS A 241 20.20 11.76 -2.50
N ILE A 242 19.96 10.62 -1.86
CA ILE A 242 18.85 10.46 -0.91
C ILE A 242 19.09 11.35 0.32
N THR A 243 18.09 12.18 0.62
CA THR A 243 18.15 13.11 1.76
C THR A 243 17.42 12.58 2.99
N HIS A 244 16.38 11.74 2.76
CA HIS A 244 15.58 11.15 3.83
C HIS A 244 15.28 9.69 3.50
N ALA A 245 15.42 8.80 4.48
CA ALA A 245 15.24 7.37 4.30
C ALA A 245 14.21 6.83 5.32
N PHE A 246 12.97 6.63 4.87
CA PHE A 246 11.91 6.04 5.68
C PHE A 246 11.86 4.53 5.46
N ARG A 247 11.84 3.76 6.55
CA ARG A 247 11.81 2.29 6.52
C ARG A 247 11.11 1.74 7.76
N GLY A 248 10.72 0.47 7.73
CA GLY A 248 10.14 -0.18 8.90
C GLY A 248 11.12 -0.30 10.07
N GLU A 249 10.63 -0.29 11.31
CA GLU A 249 11.46 -0.40 12.51
C GLU A 249 12.20 -1.73 12.62
N GLU A 250 11.77 -2.77 11.90
CA GLU A 250 12.48 -4.04 11.80
C GLU A 250 13.90 -3.91 11.23
N TRP A 251 14.22 -2.80 10.57
CA TRP A 251 15.54 -2.49 10.04
C TRP A 251 16.44 -1.73 11.02
N MET A 252 15.94 -1.38 12.21
CA MET A 252 16.70 -0.69 13.24
C MET A 252 17.99 -1.43 13.64
N PRO A 253 18.03 -2.78 13.76
CA PRO A 253 19.26 -3.51 14.07
C PRO A 253 20.39 -3.33 13.05
N SER A 254 20.09 -2.89 11.83
CA SER A 254 21.09 -2.60 10.80
C SER A 254 21.71 -1.20 10.94
N ALA A 255 21.10 -0.31 11.70
CA ALA A 255 21.52 1.09 11.81
C ALA A 255 22.99 1.25 12.22
N PRO A 256 23.55 0.56 13.23
CA PRO A 256 24.93 0.76 13.63
C PRO A 256 25.93 0.47 12.50
N VAL A 257 25.71 -0.58 11.72
CA VAL A 257 26.57 -0.91 10.56
C VAL A 257 26.47 0.18 9.49
N HIS A 258 25.26 0.67 9.21
CA HIS A 258 25.06 1.71 8.20
C HIS A 258 25.68 3.04 8.63
N ILE A 259 25.58 3.43 9.92
CA ILE A 259 26.22 4.65 10.44
C ILE A 259 27.73 4.58 10.24
N LEU A 260 28.37 3.45 10.60
CA LEU A 260 29.80 3.25 10.41
C LEU A 260 30.19 3.29 8.91
N LEU A 261 29.40 2.70 8.03
CA LEU A 261 29.64 2.79 6.59
C LEU A 261 29.53 4.23 6.06
N TRP A 262 28.55 5.00 6.55
CA TRP A 262 28.45 6.44 6.23
C TRP A 262 29.67 7.21 6.73
N GLU A 263 30.09 6.98 7.98
CA GLU A 263 31.26 7.61 8.57
C GLU A 263 32.53 7.33 7.74
N TYR A 264 32.77 6.06 7.40
CA TYR A 264 33.98 5.61 6.73
C TYR A 264 34.06 5.99 5.26
N LEU A 265 32.95 6.00 4.53
CA LEU A 265 32.93 6.25 3.10
C LEU A 265 32.66 7.71 2.73
N PHE A 266 31.75 8.37 3.45
CA PHE A 266 31.17 9.62 2.98
C PHE A 266 31.16 10.74 4.05
N GLY A 267 31.41 10.40 5.31
CA GLY A 267 31.26 11.30 6.46
C GLY A 267 29.79 11.42 6.92
N LEU A 268 29.59 11.52 8.23
CA LEU A 268 28.25 11.54 8.85
C LEU A 268 27.40 12.76 8.43
N SER A 269 28.02 13.86 8.02
CA SER A 269 27.29 15.05 7.51
C SER A 269 26.54 14.81 6.20
N ASN A 270 26.90 13.77 5.46
CA ASN A 270 26.26 13.38 4.20
C ASN A 270 25.21 12.28 4.38
N MET A 271 25.05 11.76 5.61
CA MET A 271 24.07 10.72 5.91
C MET A 271 22.64 11.29 5.80
N PRO A 272 21.71 10.58 5.14
CA PRO A 272 20.31 11.00 5.09
C PRO A 272 19.68 11.00 6.49
N GLN A 273 18.66 11.83 6.69
CA GLN A 273 17.82 11.74 7.88
C GLN A 273 16.99 10.45 7.82
N TRP A 274 16.95 9.72 8.93
CA TRP A 274 16.22 8.45 9.00
C TRP A 274 14.95 8.55 9.82
N ALA A 275 13.92 7.86 9.35
CA ALA A 275 12.68 7.64 10.08
C ALA A 275 12.34 6.14 10.11
N HIS A 276 12.28 5.55 11.29
CA HIS A 276 11.88 4.16 11.47
C HIS A 276 10.41 4.07 11.84
N LEU A 277 9.59 3.70 10.85
CA LEU A 277 8.14 3.59 10.95
C LEU A 277 7.74 2.43 11.86
N PRO A 278 6.73 2.62 12.73
CA PRO A 278 6.24 1.56 13.61
C PRO A 278 5.60 0.43 12.81
N LEU A 279 5.55 -0.77 13.40
CA LEU A 279 4.90 -1.92 12.79
C LEU A 279 3.38 -1.72 12.66
N ILE A 280 2.79 -2.35 11.66
CA ILE A 280 1.36 -2.65 11.67
C ILE A 280 1.18 -3.93 12.45
N LEU A 281 0.39 -3.86 13.52
CA LEU A 281 0.16 -4.97 14.44
C LEU A 281 -1.08 -5.74 14.04
N LYS A 282 -1.10 -7.03 14.35
CA LYS A 282 -2.29 -7.86 14.22
C LYS A 282 -3.39 -7.41 15.18
N PRO A 283 -4.68 -7.58 14.84
CA PRO A 283 -5.80 -7.09 15.67
C PRO A 283 -5.87 -7.76 17.04
N ASP A 284 -5.51 -9.04 17.13
CA ASP A 284 -5.64 -9.89 18.30
C ASP A 284 -4.35 -10.01 19.15
N GLY A 285 -3.38 -9.11 18.95
CA GLY A 285 -2.11 -9.16 19.69
C GLY A 285 -1.17 -7.99 19.40
N ASN A 286 0.06 -8.09 19.89
CA ASN A 286 1.10 -7.08 19.76
C ASN A 286 2.19 -7.45 18.73
N GLY A 287 2.02 -8.56 18.01
CA GLY A 287 2.96 -8.98 16.96
C GLY A 287 2.70 -8.28 15.65
N LYS A 288 3.73 -8.23 14.78
CA LYS A 288 3.63 -7.73 13.41
C LYS A 288 2.55 -8.52 12.65
N LEU A 289 1.67 -7.81 11.96
CA LEU A 289 0.70 -8.41 11.05
C LEU A 289 1.42 -9.15 9.91
N SER A 290 1.03 -10.39 9.68
CA SER A 290 1.62 -11.27 8.66
C SER A 290 0.56 -11.85 7.73
N LYS A 291 0.99 -12.45 6.60
CA LYS A 291 0.10 -13.18 5.69
C LYS A 291 -0.73 -14.24 6.43
N ARG A 292 -0.08 -15.02 7.32
CA ARG A 292 -0.76 -16.08 8.10
C ARG A 292 -1.87 -15.53 9.00
N ASP A 293 -1.70 -14.31 9.52
CA ASP A 293 -2.73 -13.66 10.32
C ASP A 293 -3.93 -13.25 9.45
N GLY A 294 -3.69 -12.73 8.25
CA GLY A 294 -4.74 -12.42 7.27
C GLY A 294 -5.52 -13.66 6.86
N ASP A 295 -4.83 -14.73 6.49
CA ASP A 295 -5.46 -16.02 6.12
C ASP A 295 -6.32 -16.58 7.27
N ARG A 296 -5.83 -16.51 8.51
CA ARG A 296 -6.55 -16.97 9.71
C ARG A 296 -7.76 -16.12 10.06
N LEU A 297 -7.68 -14.81 9.86
CA LEU A 297 -8.70 -13.84 10.26
C LEU A 297 -9.66 -13.49 9.12
N GLY A 298 -9.39 -13.97 7.90
CA GLY A 298 -10.28 -13.84 6.74
C GLY A 298 -10.25 -12.46 6.07
N PHE A 299 -9.12 -11.75 6.12
CA PHE A 299 -8.95 -10.49 5.41
C PHE A 299 -7.61 -10.40 4.66
N PRO A 300 -7.53 -9.63 3.56
CA PRO A 300 -6.29 -9.50 2.79
C PRO A 300 -5.22 -8.69 3.55
N VAL A 301 -3.97 -9.00 3.25
CA VAL A 301 -2.81 -8.24 3.73
C VAL A 301 -1.96 -7.68 2.58
N TYR A 302 -2.33 -7.96 1.33
CA TYR A 302 -1.71 -7.44 0.11
C TYR A 302 -2.61 -6.42 -0.57
N ALA A 303 -2.00 -5.48 -1.27
CA ALA A 303 -2.72 -4.46 -2.03
C ALA A 303 -3.58 -5.07 -3.15
N MET A 304 -3.03 -6.04 -3.86
CA MET A 304 -3.65 -6.74 -4.99
C MET A 304 -3.47 -8.25 -4.84
N ASP A 305 -4.24 -9.06 -5.58
CA ASP A 305 -4.07 -10.51 -5.66
C ASP A 305 -2.61 -10.86 -6.01
N TRP A 306 -2.03 -11.77 -5.24
CA TRP A 306 -0.70 -12.32 -5.52
C TRP A 306 -0.79 -13.83 -5.71
N LYS A 307 -0.44 -14.27 -6.92
CA LYS A 307 -0.27 -15.70 -7.20
C LYS A 307 1.20 -16.04 -7.09
N ASP A 308 1.55 -16.85 -6.09
CA ASP A 308 2.92 -17.29 -5.89
C ASP A 308 3.34 -18.20 -7.08
N PRO A 309 4.41 -17.86 -7.81
CA PRO A 309 4.81 -18.61 -9.00
C PRO A 309 5.42 -19.98 -8.69
N LEU A 310 5.84 -20.23 -7.43
CA LEU A 310 6.45 -21.49 -7.01
C LEU A 310 5.39 -22.46 -6.47
N SER A 311 4.54 -22.01 -5.55
CA SER A 311 3.48 -22.86 -4.97
C SER A 311 2.20 -22.86 -5.78
N GLY A 312 1.96 -21.82 -6.58
CA GLY A 312 0.70 -21.61 -7.29
C GLY A 312 -0.42 -21.03 -6.42
N ASP A 313 -0.16 -20.81 -5.12
CA ASP A 313 -1.13 -20.29 -4.17
C ASP A 313 -1.56 -18.87 -4.50
N LEU A 314 -2.86 -18.64 -4.50
CA LEU A 314 -3.45 -17.32 -4.66
C LEU A 314 -3.73 -16.70 -3.29
N THR A 315 -3.11 -15.54 -3.01
CA THR A 315 -3.46 -14.70 -1.86
C THR A 315 -4.28 -13.52 -2.36
N LYS A 316 -5.49 -13.35 -1.82
CA LYS A 316 -6.37 -12.25 -2.18
C LYS A 316 -5.83 -10.90 -1.75
N GLY A 317 -6.09 -9.88 -2.58
CA GLY A 317 -5.73 -8.50 -2.34
C GLY A 317 -6.93 -7.60 -2.04
N PHE A 318 -6.65 -6.42 -1.50
CA PHE A 318 -7.69 -5.40 -1.21
C PHE A 318 -8.44 -4.96 -2.46
N LYS A 319 -7.74 -4.80 -3.59
CA LYS A 319 -8.34 -4.43 -4.87
C LYS A 319 -9.41 -5.43 -5.29
N GLU A 320 -9.07 -6.73 -5.33
CA GLU A 320 -9.94 -7.77 -5.88
C GLU A 320 -11.12 -8.11 -4.97
N ILE A 321 -11.03 -7.84 -3.68
CA ILE A 321 -12.21 -7.92 -2.79
C ILE A 321 -13.10 -6.69 -2.88
N GLY A 322 -12.72 -5.66 -3.65
CA GLY A 322 -13.56 -4.52 -3.97
C GLY A 322 -13.30 -3.25 -3.16
N PHE A 323 -12.08 -3.05 -2.66
CA PHE A 323 -11.67 -1.77 -2.09
C PHE A 323 -11.31 -0.75 -3.18
N LEU A 324 -11.69 0.49 -2.93
CA LEU A 324 -11.26 1.65 -3.72
C LEU A 324 -9.82 2.03 -3.33
N PRO A 325 -8.97 2.46 -4.28
CA PRO A 325 -7.60 2.88 -3.98
C PRO A 325 -7.54 4.06 -3.02
N GLU A 326 -8.45 5.03 -3.13
CA GLU A 326 -8.54 6.18 -2.23
C GLU A 326 -8.83 5.76 -0.79
N ALA A 327 -9.74 4.80 -0.61
CA ALA A 327 -10.07 4.25 0.71
C ALA A 327 -8.90 3.50 1.33
N PHE A 328 -8.22 2.69 0.53
CA PHE A 328 -7.06 1.91 0.96
C PHE A 328 -5.89 2.82 1.37
N ILE A 329 -5.57 3.83 0.56
CA ILE A 329 -4.52 4.81 0.86
C ILE A 329 -4.86 5.64 2.10
N ASN A 330 -6.10 6.11 2.22
CA ASN A 330 -6.55 6.88 3.38
C ASN A 330 -6.46 6.05 4.67
N LEU A 331 -6.92 4.81 4.65
CA LEU A 331 -6.77 3.88 5.77
C LEU A 331 -5.30 3.74 6.19
N LEU A 332 -4.40 3.50 5.22
CA LEU A 332 -2.97 3.33 5.51
C LEU A 332 -2.32 4.60 6.04
N ALA A 333 -2.78 5.78 5.60
CA ALA A 333 -2.28 7.05 6.09
C ALA A 333 -2.58 7.22 7.58
N VAL A 334 -3.82 7.02 8.01
CA VAL A 334 -4.22 7.18 9.41
C VAL A 334 -3.81 6.01 10.31
N LEU A 335 -3.29 4.93 9.74
CA LEU A 335 -2.80 3.79 10.50
C LEU A 335 -1.41 4.09 11.10
N GLY A 336 -1.42 4.81 12.20
CA GLY A 336 -0.24 5.25 12.95
C GLY A 336 0.19 6.70 12.67
N TRP A 337 -0.69 7.49 12.06
CA TRP A 337 -0.54 8.93 11.89
C TRP A 337 -1.88 9.65 12.04
N ASN A 338 -1.86 10.91 12.48
CA ASN A 338 -3.01 11.83 12.45
C ASN A 338 -2.52 13.27 12.26
N ASP A 339 -3.36 14.15 11.75
CA ASP A 339 -3.06 15.56 11.56
C ASP A 339 -3.34 16.43 12.80
N GLY A 340 -3.83 15.82 13.89
CA GLY A 340 -4.24 16.47 15.14
C GLY A 340 -5.66 16.99 15.15
N SER A 341 -6.43 16.76 14.09
CA SER A 341 -7.89 17.00 14.04
C SER A 341 -8.67 15.70 14.25
N GLU A 342 -10.00 15.79 14.25
CA GLU A 342 -10.90 14.65 14.27
C GLU A 342 -11.22 14.12 12.86
N GLN A 343 -10.67 14.73 11.82
CA GLN A 343 -10.88 14.28 10.44
C GLN A 343 -10.21 12.93 10.20
N GLU A 344 -10.95 12.01 9.58
CA GLU A 344 -10.43 10.69 9.19
C GLU A 344 -10.41 10.49 7.67
N ILE A 345 -11.30 11.16 6.93
CA ILE A 345 -11.38 11.03 5.46
C ILE A 345 -10.59 12.15 4.79
N PHE A 346 -9.48 11.77 4.16
CA PHE A 346 -8.56 12.68 3.48
C PHE A 346 -8.34 12.26 2.02
N THR A 347 -8.46 13.20 1.11
CA THR A 347 -7.96 13.03 -0.26
C THR A 347 -6.43 12.97 -0.26
N ILE A 348 -5.83 12.46 -1.34
CA ILE A 348 -4.36 12.41 -1.46
C ILE A 348 -3.74 13.81 -1.37
N ASN A 349 -4.39 14.84 -1.90
CA ASN A 349 -3.91 16.22 -1.83
C ASN A 349 -3.95 16.77 -0.41
N GLU A 350 -5.02 16.50 0.35
CA GLU A 350 -5.11 16.84 1.77
C GLU A 350 -4.06 16.10 2.59
N LEU A 351 -3.80 14.82 2.28
CA LEU A 351 -2.72 14.06 2.91
C LEU A 351 -1.35 14.67 2.62
N ILE A 352 -1.05 15.04 1.37
CA ILE A 352 0.21 15.70 1.00
C ILE A 352 0.38 17.01 1.78
N GLU A 353 -0.67 17.83 1.85
CA GLU A 353 -0.61 19.12 2.55
C GLU A 353 -0.40 18.96 4.06
N ARG A 354 -1.11 18.01 4.68
CA ARG A 354 -1.16 17.88 6.15
C ARG A 354 -0.12 16.91 6.71
N PHE A 355 0.43 16.00 5.91
CA PHE A 355 1.38 15.01 6.40
C PHE A 355 2.57 15.65 7.12
N SER A 356 2.93 15.10 8.27
CA SER A 356 4.08 15.51 9.06
C SER A 356 4.67 14.28 9.73
N ILE A 357 5.96 14.10 9.58
CA ILE A 357 6.67 12.92 10.12
C ILE A 357 6.69 12.93 11.66
N GLU A 358 6.66 14.14 12.27
CA GLU A 358 6.65 14.33 13.71
C GLU A 358 5.36 13.84 14.35
N ARG A 359 4.28 13.71 13.56
CA ARG A 359 2.98 13.19 14.00
C ARG A 359 2.82 11.70 13.77
N VAL A 360 3.81 11.02 13.23
CA VAL A 360 3.82 9.57 13.15
C VAL A 360 4.01 9.00 14.56
N HIS A 361 3.13 8.10 14.96
CA HIS A 361 3.17 7.50 16.30
C HIS A 361 4.43 6.64 16.45
N LYS A 362 5.01 6.62 17.65
CA LYS A 362 6.17 5.75 17.95
C LYS A 362 5.80 4.28 18.11
N GLY A 363 4.59 4.01 18.60
CA GLY A 363 4.07 2.66 18.82
C GLY A 363 3.37 2.09 17.58
N GLY A 364 3.36 0.76 17.45
CA GLY A 364 2.64 0.08 16.38
C GLY A 364 1.14 0.32 16.45
N ALA A 365 0.50 0.42 15.28
CA ALA A 365 -0.94 0.57 15.14
C ALA A 365 -1.59 -0.77 14.82
N LYS A 366 -2.65 -1.15 15.55
CA LYS A 366 -3.43 -2.36 15.28
C LYS A 366 -4.26 -2.18 14.02
N PHE A 367 -4.20 -3.18 13.15
CA PHE A 367 -5.06 -3.22 11.97
C PHE A 367 -6.49 -3.60 12.36
N ASP A 368 -7.47 -2.90 11.82
CA ASP A 368 -8.89 -3.16 12.02
C ASP A 368 -9.58 -3.27 10.65
N PHE A 369 -10.06 -4.47 10.32
CA PHE A 369 -10.69 -4.72 9.03
C PHE A 369 -12.10 -4.14 8.92
N GLU A 370 -12.85 -4.05 10.04
CA GLU A 370 -14.16 -3.39 10.06
C GLU A 370 -14.01 -1.88 9.81
N LYS A 371 -12.99 -1.28 10.43
CA LYS A 371 -12.64 0.12 10.14
C LYS A 371 -12.20 0.31 8.69
N ALA A 372 -11.47 -0.65 8.11
CA ALA A 372 -11.13 -0.62 6.69
C ALA A 372 -12.37 -0.60 5.80
N LYS A 373 -13.36 -1.45 6.08
CA LYS A 373 -14.64 -1.47 5.37
C LYS A 373 -15.40 -0.15 5.52
N TRP A 374 -15.38 0.44 6.73
CA TRP A 374 -15.96 1.76 6.95
C TRP A 374 -15.32 2.84 6.08
N PHE A 375 -13.98 2.88 5.97
CA PHE A 375 -13.29 3.79 5.05
C PHE A 375 -13.76 3.61 3.62
N ASN A 376 -13.90 2.36 3.17
CA ASN A 376 -14.33 2.08 1.81
C ASN A 376 -15.75 2.56 1.54
N HIS A 377 -16.66 2.34 2.48
CA HIS A 377 -18.05 2.83 2.41
C HIS A 377 -18.12 4.37 2.36
N GLU A 378 -17.37 5.07 3.22
CA GLU A 378 -17.36 6.54 3.22
C GLU A 378 -16.79 7.11 1.90
N TRP A 379 -15.77 6.45 1.32
CA TRP A 379 -15.25 6.84 0.03
C TRP A 379 -16.22 6.55 -1.11
N MET A 380 -16.95 5.45 -1.10
CA MET A 380 -18.01 5.16 -2.08
C MET A 380 -19.09 6.24 -2.07
N LYS A 381 -19.49 6.71 -0.90
CA LYS A 381 -20.46 7.81 -0.77
C LYS A 381 -19.91 9.15 -1.29
N LYS A 382 -18.63 9.42 -1.03
CA LYS A 382 -17.96 10.67 -1.40
C LYS A 382 -17.67 10.77 -2.90
N LEU A 383 -17.28 9.69 -3.54
CA LEU A 383 -16.95 9.65 -4.98
C LEU A 383 -18.21 9.63 -5.84
N LYS A 384 -18.08 10.15 -7.06
CA LYS A 384 -19.10 9.94 -8.11
C LYS A 384 -18.97 8.52 -8.64
N VAL A 385 -20.09 7.85 -8.89
CA VAL A 385 -20.09 6.46 -9.38
C VAL A 385 -19.32 6.26 -10.70
N ILE A 386 -19.22 7.29 -11.51
CA ILE A 386 -18.46 7.26 -12.77
C ILE A 386 -16.99 6.87 -12.57
N SER A 387 -16.41 7.14 -11.40
CA SER A 387 -14.99 6.85 -11.10
C SER A 387 -14.71 5.35 -10.91
N TYR A 388 -15.73 4.55 -10.58
CA TYR A 388 -15.62 3.09 -10.39
C TYR A 388 -16.68 2.30 -11.21
N LYS A 389 -17.40 2.98 -12.10
CA LYS A 389 -18.47 2.37 -12.94
C LYS A 389 -17.94 1.20 -13.77
N LEU A 390 -16.72 1.31 -14.30
CA LEU A 390 -16.14 0.28 -15.16
C LEU A 390 -15.85 -1.02 -14.40
N GLU A 391 -15.31 -0.91 -13.19
CA GLU A 391 -15.06 -2.05 -12.31
C GLU A 391 -16.37 -2.75 -11.95
N VAL A 392 -17.42 -1.98 -11.61
CA VAL A 392 -18.73 -2.54 -11.32
C VAL A 392 -19.34 -3.17 -12.57
N LYS A 393 -19.23 -2.53 -13.75
CA LYS A 393 -19.73 -3.09 -15.03
C LYS A 393 -19.09 -4.46 -15.32
N THR A 394 -17.80 -4.59 -15.06
CA THR A 394 -17.07 -5.86 -15.22
C THR A 394 -17.67 -6.99 -14.35
N LEU A 395 -18.24 -6.68 -13.17
CA LEU A 395 -18.91 -7.69 -12.34
C LEU A 395 -20.19 -8.21 -13.00
N PHE A 396 -20.94 -7.32 -13.68
CA PHE A 396 -22.15 -7.70 -14.44
C PHE A 396 -21.79 -8.52 -15.68
N ASP A 397 -20.77 -8.10 -16.42
CA ASP A 397 -20.28 -8.82 -17.60
C ASP A 397 -19.83 -10.25 -17.23
N ASN A 398 -19.08 -10.40 -16.13
CA ASN A 398 -18.65 -11.69 -15.60
C ASN A 398 -19.82 -12.60 -15.16
N ALA A 399 -20.93 -12.00 -14.77
CA ALA A 399 -22.18 -12.70 -14.45
C ALA A 399 -23.07 -12.97 -15.69
N GLY A 400 -22.62 -12.57 -16.89
CA GLY A 400 -23.37 -12.73 -18.13
C GLY A 400 -24.52 -11.74 -18.33
N ILE A 401 -24.50 -10.62 -17.58
CA ILE A 401 -25.49 -9.55 -17.70
C ILE A 401 -24.91 -8.40 -18.50
N VAL A 402 -25.39 -8.24 -19.74
CA VAL A 402 -24.97 -7.16 -20.63
C VAL A 402 -25.71 -5.88 -20.27
N ILE A 403 -24.97 -4.81 -19.98
CA ILE A 403 -25.52 -3.49 -19.70
C ILE A 403 -25.54 -2.67 -21.02
N GLU A 404 -26.73 -2.54 -21.61
CA GLU A 404 -26.92 -1.79 -22.88
C GLU A 404 -27.13 -0.31 -22.64
N ASP A 405 -27.82 0.07 -21.56
CA ASP A 405 -28.11 1.46 -21.18
C ASP A 405 -27.18 1.94 -20.07
N ASP A 406 -26.15 2.65 -20.48
CA ASP A 406 -25.09 3.17 -19.61
C ASP A 406 -25.57 4.32 -18.69
N GLU A 407 -26.59 5.10 -19.10
CA GLU A 407 -27.19 6.16 -18.28
C GLU A 407 -28.08 5.58 -17.18
N LYS A 408 -28.90 4.58 -17.53
CA LYS A 408 -29.67 3.83 -16.54
C LYS A 408 -28.76 3.14 -15.55
N PHE A 409 -27.65 2.56 -16.01
CA PHE A 409 -26.68 1.89 -15.14
C PHE A 409 -26.12 2.87 -14.11
N GLU A 410 -25.66 4.04 -14.53
CA GLU A 410 -25.12 5.07 -13.65
C GLU A 410 -26.17 5.55 -12.62
N LYS A 411 -27.41 5.80 -13.04
CA LYS A 411 -28.53 6.13 -12.12
C LYS A 411 -28.78 5.03 -11.10
N VAL A 412 -28.75 3.76 -11.51
CA VAL A 412 -28.91 2.62 -10.60
C VAL A 412 -27.75 2.56 -9.59
N LEU A 413 -26.51 2.74 -10.03
CA LEU A 413 -25.37 2.76 -9.11
C LEU A 413 -25.49 3.88 -8.07
N GLU A 414 -25.85 5.11 -8.49
CA GLU A 414 -26.10 6.21 -7.56
C GLU A 414 -27.22 5.90 -6.55
N LEU A 415 -28.26 5.17 -6.98
CA LEU A 415 -29.38 4.79 -6.14
C LEU A 415 -29.03 3.76 -5.06
N VAL A 416 -28.03 2.92 -5.31
CA VAL A 416 -27.66 1.82 -4.39
C VAL A 416 -26.33 2.03 -3.65
N LYS A 417 -25.52 3.01 -4.02
CA LYS A 417 -24.14 3.19 -3.49
C LYS A 417 -24.07 3.27 -1.97
N ASP A 418 -25.05 3.92 -1.32
CA ASP A 418 -25.10 4.04 0.15
C ASP A 418 -25.34 2.71 0.86
N ARG A 419 -25.65 1.65 0.12
CA ARG A 419 -25.85 0.28 0.62
C ARG A 419 -24.67 -0.64 0.35
N CYS A 420 -23.68 -0.15 -0.38
CA CYS A 420 -22.50 -0.91 -0.78
C CYS A 420 -21.31 -0.55 0.11
N ILE A 421 -20.65 -1.57 0.63
CA ILE A 421 -19.41 -1.44 1.40
C ILE A 421 -18.20 -1.76 0.52
N LEU A 422 -18.36 -2.76 -0.35
CA LEU A 422 -17.37 -3.20 -1.31
C LEU A 422 -17.93 -3.08 -2.74
N LEU A 423 -17.07 -2.95 -3.75
CA LEU A 423 -17.52 -2.89 -5.14
C LEU A 423 -18.36 -4.11 -5.54
N ALA A 424 -18.04 -5.29 -4.99
CA ALA A 424 -18.82 -6.51 -5.23
C ALA A 424 -20.29 -6.41 -4.78
N ASP A 425 -20.59 -5.57 -3.77
CA ASP A 425 -21.96 -5.40 -3.26
C ASP A 425 -22.88 -4.78 -4.31
N PHE A 426 -22.34 -3.96 -5.22
CA PHE A 426 -23.15 -3.35 -6.29
C PHE A 426 -23.87 -4.39 -7.14
N TYR A 427 -23.23 -5.52 -7.42
CA TYR A 427 -23.90 -6.58 -8.18
C TYR A 427 -25.16 -7.05 -7.48
N GLU A 428 -25.08 -7.40 -6.20
CA GLU A 428 -26.23 -7.87 -5.43
C GLU A 428 -27.30 -6.79 -5.23
N GLN A 429 -26.88 -5.53 -5.02
CA GLN A 429 -27.78 -4.40 -4.79
C GLN A 429 -28.42 -3.85 -6.06
N ALA A 430 -27.89 -4.16 -7.25
CA ALA A 430 -28.33 -3.56 -8.51
C ALA A 430 -28.81 -4.57 -9.56
N LYS A 431 -28.46 -5.86 -9.49
CA LYS A 431 -28.78 -6.85 -10.53
C LYS A 431 -30.26 -6.94 -10.89
N PHE A 432 -31.15 -6.76 -9.89
CA PHE A 432 -32.58 -6.84 -10.11
C PHE A 432 -33.16 -5.66 -10.93
N PHE A 433 -32.40 -4.59 -11.17
CA PHE A 433 -32.81 -3.53 -12.11
C PHE A 433 -32.65 -3.95 -13.59
N PHE A 434 -31.84 -4.98 -13.84
CA PHE A 434 -31.47 -5.41 -15.19
C PHE A 434 -32.00 -6.82 -15.52
N VAL A 435 -32.24 -7.64 -14.50
CA VAL A 435 -32.73 -9.01 -14.66
C VAL A 435 -33.92 -9.24 -13.75
N SER A 436 -35.01 -9.81 -14.30
CA SER A 436 -36.20 -10.20 -13.51
C SER A 436 -35.82 -11.29 -12.50
N PRO A 437 -36.44 -11.32 -11.31
CA PRO A 437 -36.18 -12.36 -10.32
C PRO A 437 -36.61 -13.73 -10.85
N SER A 438 -35.73 -14.73 -10.67
CA SER A 438 -36.01 -16.14 -10.99
C SER A 438 -36.59 -16.93 -9.80
N ALA A 439 -36.53 -16.37 -8.60
CA ALA A 439 -37.05 -16.94 -7.36
C ALA A 439 -37.57 -15.82 -6.44
N TYR A 440 -38.46 -16.16 -5.54
CA TYR A 440 -39.11 -15.22 -4.63
C TYR A 440 -38.94 -15.65 -3.17
N ASP A 441 -38.84 -14.70 -2.24
CA ASP A 441 -38.87 -14.92 -0.78
C ASP A 441 -40.29 -15.27 -0.35
N GLU A 442 -40.76 -16.48 -0.70
CA GLU A 442 -42.08 -16.98 -0.36
C GLU A 442 -42.31 -17.07 1.15
N ALA A 443 -41.28 -17.35 1.92
CA ALA A 443 -41.39 -17.42 3.39
C ALA A 443 -41.87 -16.08 4.01
N SER A 444 -41.50 -14.97 3.41
CA SER A 444 -41.93 -13.65 3.83
C SER A 444 -43.31 -13.25 3.32
N VAL A 445 -43.76 -13.81 2.20
CA VAL A 445 -45.04 -13.48 1.54
C VAL A 445 -46.18 -14.38 2.02
N LYS A 446 -46.00 -15.72 2.00
CA LYS A 446 -47.06 -16.69 2.32
C LYS A 446 -47.83 -16.44 3.59
N PRO A 447 -47.22 -16.06 4.74
CA PRO A 447 -47.97 -15.79 5.98
C PRO A 447 -48.92 -14.60 5.88
N LYS A 448 -48.74 -13.74 4.89
CA LYS A 448 -49.51 -12.50 4.68
C LYS A 448 -50.33 -12.50 3.41
N TRP A 449 -50.27 -13.59 2.62
CA TRP A 449 -50.93 -13.72 1.33
C TRP A 449 -52.36 -14.23 1.50
N ASP A 450 -53.31 -13.58 0.81
CA ASP A 450 -54.72 -13.97 0.75
C ASP A 450 -55.34 -13.50 -0.58
N GLU A 451 -56.58 -13.93 -0.86
CA GLU A 451 -57.30 -13.58 -2.08
C GLU A 451 -57.54 -12.05 -2.21
N GLY A 452 -57.68 -11.32 -1.09
CA GLY A 452 -57.81 -9.87 -1.13
C GLY A 452 -56.57 -9.18 -1.66
N LYS A 453 -55.38 -9.67 -1.31
CA LYS A 453 -54.10 -9.16 -1.84
C LYS A 453 -53.87 -9.55 -3.29
N LYS A 454 -54.29 -10.76 -3.66
CA LYS A 454 -54.27 -11.19 -5.08
C LYS A 454 -55.14 -10.28 -5.93
N ASP A 455 -56.36 -9.99 -5.48
CA ASP A 455 -57.27 -9.05 -6.15
C ASP A 455 -56.70 -7.63 -6.18
N PHE A 456 -56.01 -7.20 -5.11
CA PHE A 456 -55.29 -5.93 -5.10
C PHE A 456 -54.27 -5.83 -6.22
N PHE A 457 -53.39 -6.81 -6.37
CA PHE A 457 -52.31 -6.76 -7.39
C PHE A 457 -52.87 -6.91 -8.82
N ASN A 458 -53.93 -7.67 -9.04
CA ASN A 458 -54.65 -7.70 -10.32
C ASN A 458 -55.25 -6.31 -10.66
N SER A 459 -55.85 -5.66 -9.67
CA SER A 459 -56.40 -4.29 -9.83
C SER A 459 -55.28 -3.29 -10.04
N LEU A 460 -54.12 -3.44 -9.38
CA LEU A 460 -52.95 -2.57 -9.57
C LEU A 460 -52.45 -2.63 -11.00
N ILE A 461 -52.34 -3.80 -11.62
CA ILE A 461 -51.95 -3.96 -13.04
C ILE A 461 -52.85 -3.13 -13.94
N SER A 462 -54.17 -3.24 -13.74
CA SER A 462 -55.14 -2.49 -14.56
C SER A 462 -55.03 -0.97 -14.36
N ASN A 463 -54.84 -0.53 -13.10
CA ASN A 463 -54.70 0.88 -12.77
C ASN A 463 -53.35 1.46 -13.23
N CYS A 464 -52.27 0.69 -13.22
CA CYS A 464 -50.96 1.11 -13.77
C CYS A 464 -51.07 1.52 -15.24
N SER A 465 -51.97 0.92 -16.03
CA SER A 465 -52.19 1.30 -17.43
C SER A 465 -52.61 2.75 -17.57
N ASN A 466 -53.26 3.34 -16.58
CA ASN A 466 -53.77 4.73 -16.61
C ASN A 466 -52.74 5.76 -16.07
N VAL A 467 -51.59 5.35 -15.54
CA VAL A 467 -50.52 6.26 -15.10
C VAL A 467 -49.82 6.84 -16.34
N GLN A 468 -50.04 8.15 -16.59
CA GLN A 468 -49.43 8.84 -17.76
C GLN A 468 -47.92 9.00 -17.56
N ASP A 469 -47.51 9.59 -16.45
CA ASP A 469 -46.07 9.76 -16.14
C ASP A 469 -45.67 8.68 -15.13
N TRP A 470 -44.83 7.71 -15.59
CA TRP A 470 -44.38 6.58 -14.78
C TRP A 470 -43.26 6.98 -13.82
N LEU A 471 -43.60 7.80 -12.81
CA LEU A 471 -42.67 8.29 -11.78
C LEU A 471 -43.09 7.75 -10.41
N ALA A 472 -42.15 7.58 -9.49
CA ALA A 472 -42.35 6.99 -8.17
C ALA A 472 -43.51 7.64 -7.39
N PRO A 473 -43.67 8.97 -7.32
CA PRO A 473 -44.82 9.60 -6.64
C PRO A 473 -46.17 9.23 -7.25
N GLY A 474 -46.28 9.18 -8.58
CA GLY A 474 -47.49 8.80 -9.30
C GLY A 474 -47.88 7.34 -9.04
N ILE A 475 -46.92 6.43 -9.10
CA ILE A 475 -47.07 5.01 -8.81
C ILE A 475 -47.50 4.83 -7.34
N GLU A 476 -46.87 5.53 -6.41
CA GLU A 476 -47.18 5.49 -4.99
C GLU A 476 -48.59 5.97 -4.69
N ASN A 477 -49.06 7.04 -5.33
CA ASN A 477 -50.43 7.55 -5.14
C ASN A 477 -51.46 6.53 -5.60
N VAL A 478 -51.35 5.99 -6.81
CA VAL A 478 -52.25 4.95 -7.31
C VAL A 478 -52.26 3.72 -6.40
N PHE A 479 -51.08 3.30 -5.92
CA PHE A 479 -50.94 2.18 -5.00
C PHE A 479 -51.67 2.43 -3.65
N LYS A 480 -51.51 3.63 -3.06
CA LYS A 480 -52.12 4.01 -1.79
C LYS A 480 -53.64 4.20 -1.89
N GLU A 481 -54.12 4.83 -2.96
CA GLU A 481 -55.56 4.99 -3.21
C GLU A 481 -56.25 3.64 -3.35
N LEU A 482 -55.63 2.71 -4.11
CA LEU A 482 -56.15 1.37 -4.27
C LEU A 482 -56.13 0.57 -2.96
N ALA A 483 -55.05 0.69 -2.16
CA ALA A 483 -54.95 0.04 -0.86
C ALA A 483 -56.01 0.55 0.12
N THR A 484 -56.29 1.85 0.12
CA THR A 484 -57.34 2.48 0.91
C THR A 484 -58.72 2.00 0.48
N ALA A 485 -59.00 1.97 -0.82
CA ALA A 485 -60.27 1.52 -1.38
C ALA A 485 -60.58 0.05 -1.03
N LYS A 486 -59.57 -0.79 -0.95
CA LYS A 486 -59.67 -2.20 -0.56
C LYS A 486 -59.50 -2.44 0.95
N ASN A 487 -59.28 -1.40 1.75
CA ASN A 487 -59.08 -1.47 3.20
C ASN A 487 -57.94 -2.41 3.63
N ILE A 488 -56.80 -2.40 2.88
CA ILE A 488 -55.62 -3.22 3.15
C ILE A 488 -54.48 -2.31 3.64
N LYS A 489 -53.69 -2.79 4.60
CA LYS A 489 -52.54 -2.02 5.13
C LYS A 489 -51.44 -1.84 4.07
N VAL A 490 -51.13 -0.57 3.76
CA VAL A 490 -50.13 -0.19 2.75
C VAL A 490 -48.78 -0.87 2.97
N GLY A 491 -48.30 -0.91 4.23
CA GLY A 491 -46.97 -1.48 4.54
C GLY A 491 -46.83 -2.99 4.24
N GLU A 492 -47.92 -3.75 4.38
CA GLU A 492 -47.93 -5.18 4.01
C GLU A 492 -47.86 -5.34 2.51
N LEU A 493 -48.65 -4.54 1.78
CA LEU A 493 -48.65 -4.56 0.32
C LEU A 493 -47.31 -4.11 -0.27
N GLN A 494 -46.68 -3.08 0.30
CA GLN A 494 -45.37 -2.61 -0.17
C GLN A 494 -44.28 -3.67 -0.03
N MET A 495 -44.29 -4.45 1.07
CA MET A 495 -43.34 -5.53 1.26
C MET A 495 -43.56 -6.63 0.20
N ILE A 496 -44.81 -7.02 -0.05
CA ILE A 496 -45.14 -8.03 -1.07
C ILE A 496 -44.77 -7.50 -2.45
N PHE A 497 -45.13 -6.27 -2.78
CA PHE A 497 -44.75 -5.62 -4.03
C PHE A 497 -43.25 -5.62 -4.27
N ARG A 498 -42.46 -5.34 -3.23
CA ARG A 498 -41.00 -5.42 -3.31
C ARG A 498 -40.53 -6.83 -3.65
N VAL A 499 -41.07 -7.86 -2.99
CA VAL A 499 -40.68 -9.25 -3.29
C VAL A 499 -41.09 -9.62 -4.72
N MET A 500 -42.21 -9.14 -5.24
CA MET A 500 -42.59 -9.34 -6.64
C MET A 500 -41.62 -8.71 -7.62
N LEU A 501 -41.11 -7.51 -7.32
CA LEU A 501 -40.20 -6.79 -8.22
C LEU A 501 -38.76 -7.26 -8.13
N VAL A 502 -38.30 -7.65 -6.94
CA VAL A 502 -36.86 -7.89 -6.64
C VAL A 502 -36.58 -9.37 -6.35
N GLY A 503 -37.59 -10.16 -5.99
CA GLY A 503 -37.43 -11.52 -5.48
C GLY A 503 -37.17 -11.59 -3.96
N SER A 504 -36.81 -10.46 -3.33
CA SER A 504 -36.45 -10.39 -1.92
C SER A 504 -36.92 -9.07 -1.28
N LYS A 505 -36.62 -8.91 0.03
CA LYS A 505 -36.94 -7.66 0.77
C LYS A 505 -35.90 -6.56 0.61
N MET A 506 -34.87 -6.78 -0.17
CA MET A 506 -33.77 -5.82 -0.35
C MET A 506 -34.10 -4.69 -1.32
N GLY A 507 -33.24 -3.69 -1.36
CA GLY A 507 -33.26 -2.61 -2.34
C GLY A 507 -33.77 -1.27 -1.82
N PRO A 508 -33.73 -0.22 -2.65
CA PRO A 508 -34.24 1.12 -2.34
C PRO A 508 -35.77 1.17 -2.25
N GLY A 509 -36.37 2.34 -2.25
CA GLY A 509 -37.84 2.50 -2.21
C GLY A 509 -38.51 1.71 -3.34
N VAL A 510 -39.58 0.94 -3.01
CA VAL A 510 -40.21 0.04 -4.00
C VAL A 510 -40.78 0.77 -5.22
N PHE A 511 -41.30 1.99 -5.02
CA PHE A 511 -41.82 2.81 -6.12
C PHE A 511 -40.70 3.37 -7.01
N VAL A 512 -39.53 3.66 -6.42
CA VAL A 512 -38.34 4.05 -7.17
C VAL A 512 -37.80 2.86 -7.98
N ILE A 513 -37.88 1.65 -7.43
CA ILE A 513 -37.55 0.44 -8.19
C ILE A 513 -38.50 0.31 -9.39
N ALA A 514 -39.82 0.43 -9.18
CA ALA A 514 -40.82 0.33 -10.22
C ALA A 514 -40.64 1.40 -11.32
N GLU A 515 -40.33 2.65 -10.94
CA GLU A 515 -39.96 3.72 -11.88
C GLU A 515 -38.75 3.33 -12.72
N THR A 516 -37.68 2.88 -12.06
CA THR A 516 -36.39 2.62 -12.73
C THR A 516 -36.44 1.42 -13.68
N ILE A 517 -37.17 0.35 -13.34
CA ILE A 517 -37.33 -0.81 -14.24
C ILE A 517 -38.33 -0.54 -15.38
N GLY A 518 -39.20 0.45 -15.21
CA GLY A 518 -40.19 0.82 -16.19
C GLY A 518 -41.55 0.13 -16.02
N LYS A 519 -42.55 0.69 -16.67
CA LYS A 519 -43.97 0.27 -16.53
C LYS A 519 -44.19 -1.19 -16.99
N GLU A 520 -43.73 -1.51 -18.18
CA GLU A 520 -43.94 -2.85 -18.77
C GLU A 520 -43.29 -3.95 -17.95
N GLU A 521 -42.04 -3.74 -17.53
CA GLU A 521 -41.30 -4.71 -16.72
C GLU A 521 -41.91 -4.85 -15.33
N THR A 522 -42.41 -3.75 -14.72
CA THR A 522 -43.15 -3.78 -13.45
C THR A 522 -44.39 -4.67 -13.52
N ILE A 523 -45.23 -4.46 -14.54
CA ILE A 523 -46.44 -5.26 -14.76
C ILE A 523 -46.08 -6.73 -14.95
N LYS A 524 -45.15 -7.03 -15.83
CA LYS A 524 -44.67 -8.38 -16.11
C LYS A 524 -44.18 -9.11 -14.85
N ARG A 525 -43.46 -8.42 -13.97
CA ARG A 525 -42.95 -9.01 -12.71
C ARG A 525 -44.10 -9.30 -11.73
N ILE A 526 -45.10 -8.43 -11.63
CA ILE A 526 -46.30 -8.69 -10.84
C ILE A 526 -47.01 -9.93 -11.40
N GLU A 527 -47.26 -10.01 -12.70
CA GLU A 527 -47.93 -11.14 -13.34
C GLU A 527 -47.20 -12.46 -13.10
N ASN A 528 -45.86 -12.45 -13.18
CA ASN A 528 -45.04 -13.64 -12.93
C ASN A 528 -45.08 -14.07 -11.46
N ALA A 529 -45.05 -13.12 -10.52
CA ALA A 529 -45.12 -13.42 -9.10
C ALA A 529 -46.53 -13.95 -8.71
N LEU A 530 -47.63 -13.43 -9.32
CA LEU A 530 -48.98 -13.93 -9.12
C LEU A 530 -49.20 -15.38 -9.56
N LYS A 531 -48.34 -15.94 -10.41
CA LYS A 531 -48.38 -17.35 -10.76
C LYS A 531 -47.72 -18.25 -9.72
N VAL A 532 -46.91 -17.69 -8.83
CA VAL A 532 -46.16 -18.40 -7.78
C VAL A 532 -46.85 -18.32 -6.43
N PHE A 533 -47.46 -17.19 -6.11
CA PHE A 533 -48.17 -16.96 -4.85
C PHE A 533 -49.65 -17.37 -4.93
#